data_f2af9a6d2c8257c51b89861dde2efbb0
#
_entry.id   f2af9a6d2c8257c51b89861dde2efbb0
#
_cell.length_a   1.000
_cell.length_b   1.000
_cell.length_c   1.000
_cell.angle_alpha   90.00
_cell.angle_beta   90.00
_cell.angle_gamma   90.00
#
_symmetry.space_group_name_H-M   'P 1'
#
loop_
_entity.id
_entity.type
_entity.pdbx_description
1 polymer ?
#
loop_
_entity_poly.entity_id
_entity_poly.type
_entity_poly.pdbx_seq_one_letter_code
_entity_poly.pdbx_strand_id
1 'polypeptide(L)'
;MNKEDRQKKYIVPLEPHPMILVIIDEFADLMIQAGKEVEHAVTRLGQLARAAGIHLIMVTQRPSVDVVTGVIKANFPSRLAFQVASKVDSRTILDKNGAETLLGRGDGLFKAPGTSKLQRVHAPFVSDDELNKLVNYLRKQKCV
;
A
#
# COMPACT_ATOMS: atom_id res chain seq x y z
N MET A 1 20.34 44.55 18.90
CA MET A 1 20.20 43.17 18.42
C MET A 1 21.12 43.03 17.22
N ASN A 2 22.30 42.43 17.42
CA ASN A 2 23.44 42.44 16.49
C ASN A 2 23.11 41.54 15.25
N LYS A 3 23.62 41.96 14.09
CA LYS A 3 23.48 41.23 12.82
C LYS A 3 24.09 39.80 12.87
N GLU A 4 24.96 39.51 13.82
CA GLU A 4 25.59 38.21 14.03
C GLU A 4 24.67 37.18 14.66
N ASP A 5 23.64 37.60 15.39
CA ASP A 5 22.67 36.65 16.01
C ASP A 5 21.67 36.06 15.01
N ARG A 6 21.59 36.63 13.80
CA ARG A 6 20.68 36.13 12.73
C ARG A 6 21.26 34.97 11.93
N GLN A 7 22.51 34.61 12.12
CA GLN A 7 23.20 33.54 11.37
C GLN A 7 23.50 32.28 12.17
N LYS A 8 23.05 32.15 13.41
CA LYS A 8 22.97 30.83 14.03
C LYS A 8 21.85 30.05 13.36
N LYS A 9 22.09 29.61 12.14
CA LYS A 9 21.36 28.52 11.53
C LYS A 9 21.45 27.37 12.52
N TYR A 10 20.35 27.01 13.16
CA TYR A 10 20.25 25.77 13.90
C TYR A 10 20.50 24.66 12.89
N ILE A 11 21.71 24.18 12.82
CA ILE A 11 22.04 22.95 12.10
C ILE A 11 21.48 21.85 13.00
N VAL A 12 20.20 21.54 12.80
CA VAL A 12 19.64 20.32 13.33
C VAL A 12 20.38 19.21 12.62
N PRO A 13 21.15 18.36 13.31
CA PRO A 13 21.77 17.21 12.65
C PRO A 13 20.66 16.43 11.97
N LEU A 14 20.74 16.30 10.65
CA LEU A 14 19.81 15.50 9.87
C LEU A 14 20.11 14.03 10.16
N GLU A 15 19.46 13.51 11.18
CA GLU A 15 19.44 12.06 11.37
C GLU A 15 18.53 11.44 10.31
N PRO A 16 19.00 10.38 9.64
CA PRO A 16 18.15 9.70 8.67
C PRO A 16 16.94 9.10 9.39
N HIS A 17 15.74 9.51 8.98
CA HIS A 17 14.51 8.90 9.48
C HIS A 17 14.41 7.43 9.00
N PRO A 18 13.93 6.51 9.85
CA PRO A 18 13.66 5.16 9.43
C PRO A 18 12.57 5.13 8.35
N MET A 19 12.60 4.13 7.49
CA MET A 19 11.51 3.87 6.56
C MET A 19 10.23 3.53 7.33
N ILE A 20 9.12 4.11 6.91
CA ILE A 20 7.81 3.87 7.52
C ILE A 20 6.98 3.02 6.57
N LEU A 21 6.48 1.89 7.04
CA LEU A 21 5.52 1.06 6.32
C LEU A 21 4.15 1.20 6.98
N VAL A 22 3.18 1.69 6.23
CA VAL A 22 1.78 1.78 6.65
C VAL A 22 0.98 0.71 5.93
N ILE A 23 0.28 -0.14 6.67
CA ILE A 23 -0.57 -1.20 6.12
C ILE A 23 -2.02 -0.92 6.55
N ILE A 24 -2.93 -0.84 5.58
CA ILE A 24 -4.37 -0.72 5.80
C ILE A 24 -4.99 -2.04 5.37
N ASP A 25 -5.49 -2.80 6.34
CA ASP A 25 -5.96 -4.18 6.15
C ASP A 25 -7.30 -4.27 5.39
N GLU A 26 -8.25 -3.37 5.67
CA GLU A 26 -9.50 -3.28 4.90
C GLU A 26 -9.80 -1.80 4.54
N PHE A 27 -9.34 -1.42 3.36
CA PHE A 27 -9.48 -0.05 2.87
C PHE A 27 -10.94 0.35 2.60
N ALA A 28 -11.80 -0.62 2.23
CA ALA A 28 -13.21 -0.34 1.97
C ALA A 28 -13.93 0.21 3.19
N ASP A 29 -13.60 -0.24 4.40
CA ASP A 29 -14.25 0.24 5.61
C ASP A 29 -13.97 1.73 5.86
N LEU A 30 -12.76 2.19 5.56
CA LEU A 30 -12.41 3.62 5.62
C LEU A 30 -13.16 4.42 4.57
N MET A 31 -13.25 3.91 3.34
CA MET A 31 -13.95 4.57 2.24
C MET A 31 -15.46 4.68 2.48
N ILE A 32 -16.08 3.70 3.15
CA ILE A 32 -17.50 3.74 3.52
C ILE A 32 -17.77 4.81 4.58
N GLN A 33 -16.85 4.96 5.55
CA GLN A 33 -17.03 5.88 6.67
C GLN A 33 -16.80 7.35 6.27
N ALA A 34 -15.74 7.63 5.51
CA ALA A 34 -15.30 8.99 5.20
C ALA A 34 -14.64 9.08 3.81
N GLY A 35 -15.26 8.52 2.78
CA GLY A 35 -14.67 8.27 1.46
C GLY A 35 -13.91 9.44 0.85
N LYS A 36 -14.51 10.64 0.79
CA LYS A 36 -13.84 11.81 0.19
C LYS A 36 -12.61 12.27 0.98
N GLU A 37 -12.70 12.26 2.31
CA GLU A 37 -11.60 12.68 3.20
C GLU A 37 -10.46 11.66 3.14
N VAL A 38 -10.80 10.37 3.17
CA VAL A 38 -9.83 9.27 3.06
C VAL A 38 -9.16 9.29 1.68
N GLU A 39 -9.91 9.42 0.60
CA GLU A 39 -9.36 9.50 -0.75
C GLU A 39 -8.37 10.67 -0.89
N HIS A 40 -8.73 11.84 -0.36
CA HIS A 40 -7.87 13.02 -0.38
C HIS A 40 -6.59 12.81 0.45
N ALA A 41 -6.70 12.28 1.67
CA ALA A 41 -5.57 12.02 2.56
C ALA A 41 -4.60 10.99 1.96
N VAL A 42 -5.13 9.88 1.44
CA VAL A 42 -4.35 8.80 0.82
C VAL A 42 -3.69 9.26 -0.47
N THR A 43 -4.39 10.06 -1.29
CA THR A 43 -3.83 10.67 -2.49
C THR A 43 -2.64 11.56 -2.15
N ARG A 44 -2.78 12.43 -1.15
CA ARG A 44 -1.71 13.31 -0.68
C ARG A 44 -0.52 12.50 -0.15
N LEU A 45 -0.77 11.43 0.60
CA LEU A 45 0.28 10.51 1.04
C LEU A 45 0.97 9.87 -0.16
N GLY A 46 0.24 9.34 -1.14
CA GLY A 46 0.80 8.72 -2.34
C GLY A 46 1.73 9.65 -3.14
N GLN A 47 1.42 10.95 -3.15
CA GLN A 47 2.23 11.97 -3.84
C GLN A 47 3.50 12.36 -3.07
N LEU A 48 3.43 12.42 -1.74
CA LEU A 48 4.51 12.95 -0.89
C LEU A 48 5.34 11.87 -0.19
N ALA A 49 4.75 10.72 0.06
CA ALA A 49 5.32 9.65 0.86
C ALA A 49 6.65 9.11 0.31
N ARG A 50 6.78 9.06 -1.02
CA ARG A 50 8.01 8.59 -1.67
C ARG A 50 9.25 9.37 -1.23
N ALA A 51 9.15 10.69 -1.15
CA ALA A 51 10.25 11.54 -0.74
C ALA A 51 10.59 11.42 0.75
N ALA A 52 9.61 11.01 1.55
CA ALA A 52 9.74 10.84 3.01
C ALA A 52 10.10 9.40 3.43
N GLY A 53 10.31 8.47 2.48
CA GLY A 53 10.57 7.07 2.80
C GLY A 53 9.36 6.34 3.42
N ILE A 54 8.15 6.79 3.11
CA ILE A 54 6.91 6.17 3.57
C ILE A 54 6.36 5.25 2.48
N HIS A 55 6.10 4.01 2.83
CA HIS A 55 5.48 3.00 1.97
C HIS A 55 4.07 2.71 2.46
N LEU A 56 3.12 2.62 1.53
CA LEU A 56 1.72 2.38 1.85
C LEU A 56 1.23 1.13 1.12
N ILE A 57 0.69 0.18 1.88
CA ILE A 57 0.02 -1.02 1.38
C ILE A 57 -1.46 -0.92 1.76
N MET A 58 -2.33 -0.87 0.76
CA MET A 58 -3.78 -0.87 0.96
C MET A 58 -4.34 -2.20 0.50
N VAL A 59 -5.04 -2.87 1.38
CA VAL A 59 -5.70 -4.15 1.11
C VAL A 59 -7.21 -3.95 1.20
N THR A 60 -7.95 -4.67 0.37
CA THR A 60 -9.42 -4.74 0.48
C THR A 60 -9.94 -6.05 -0.08
N GLN A 61 -10.96 -6.59 0.56
CA GLN A 61 -11.74 -7.73 0.10
C GLN A 61 -12.97 -7.30 -0.72
N ARG A 62 -13.20 -5.97 -0.84
CA ARG A 62 -14.36 -5.38 -1.53
C ARG A 62 -13.91 -4.47 -2.67
N PRO A 63 -13.48 -5.05 -3.81
CA PRO A 63 -12.92 -4.29 -4.93
C PRO A 63 -14.00 -3.61 -5.78
N SER A 64 -14.83 -2.78 -5.17
CA SER A 64 -15.82 -1.96 -5.89
C SER A 64 -15.20 -0.70 -6.49
N VAL A 65 -15.87 -0.11 -7.47
CA VAL A 65 -15.43 1.15 -8.10
C VAL A 65 -15.44 2.34 -7.13
N ASP A 66 -16.24 2.28 -6.09
CA ASP A 66 -16.31 3.30 -5.04
C ASP A 66 -15.14 3.19 -4.04
N VAL A 67 -14.49 2.03 -3.97
CA VAL A 67 -13.32 1.78 -3.13
C VAL A 67 -12.03 1.95 -3.92
N VAL A 68 -11.93 1.32 -5.08
CA VAL A 68 -10.76 1.40 -5.97
C VAL A 68 -11.03 2.42 -7.07
N THR A 69 -11.12 3.68 -6.67
CA THR A 69 -11.46 4.79 -7.57
C THR A 69 -10.35 5.07 -8.60
N GLY A 70 -10.69 5.85 -9.62
CA GLY A 70 -9.70 6.32 -10.60
C GLY A 70 -8.57 7.13 -9.98
N VAL A 71 -8.88 7.93 -8.95
CA VAL A 71 -7.90 8.74 -8.21
C VAL A 71 -6.94 7.86 -7.42
N ILE A 72 -7.46 6.85 -6.73
CA ILE A 72 -6.63 5.86 -6.02
C ILE A 72 -5.72 5.13 -7.00
N LYS A 73 -6.25 4.64 -8.13
CA LYS A 73 -5.47 3.93 -9.14
C LYS A 73 -4.36 4.78 -9.78
N ALA A 74 -4.58 6.08 -9.92
CA ALA A 74 -3.58 7.00 -10.46
C ALA A 74 -2.39 7.21 -9.51
N ASN A 75 -2.63 7.20 -8.20
CA ASN A 75 -1.60 7.42 -7.19
C ASN A 75 -0.95 6.11 -6.70
N PHE A 76 -1.61 4.96 -6.91
CA PHE A 76 -1.13 3.62 -6.57
C PHE A 76 -1.08 2.73 -7.82
N PRO A 77 -0.08 2.95 -8.68
CA PRO A 77 0.00 2.24 -9.95
C PRO A 77 0.43 0.78 -9.82
N SER A 78 1.10 0.40 -8.73
CA SER A 78 1.41 -1.00 -8.40
C SER A 78 0.18 -1.66 -7.81
N ARG A 79 -0.30 -2.75 -8.43
CA ARG A 79 -1.51 -3.43 -7.98
C ARG A 79 -1.33 -4.94 -8.05
N LEU A 80 -1.84 -5.62 -7.05
CA LEU A 80 -1.86 -7.07 -6.95
C LEU A 80 -3.30 -7.52 -6.72
N ALA A 81 -3.78 -8.42 -7.54
CA ALA A 81 -5.06 -9.09 -7.35
C ALA A 81 -4.85 -10.59 -7.15
N PHE A 82 -5.44 -11.12 -6.12
CA PHE A 82 -5.67 -12.54 -5.97
C PHE A 82 -6.98 -12.93 -6.66
N GLN A 83 -7.41 -14.19 -6.53
CA GLN A 83 -8.66 -14.65 -7.12
C GLN A 83 -9.84 -13.78 -6.69
N VAL A 84 -10.63 -13.34 -7.66
CA VAL A 84 -11.86 -12.56 -7.44
C VAL A 84 -13.06 -13.26 -8.06
N ALA A 85 -14.27 -12.88 -7.63
CA ALA A 85 -15.50 -13.55 -8.05
C ALA A 85 -15.90 -13.23 -9.50
N SER A 86 -15.55 -12.06 -10.03
CA SER A 86 -16.04 -11.61 -11.32
C SER A 86 -14.99 -10.92 -12.19
N LYS A 87 -15.27 -10.86 -13.49
CA LYS A 87 -14.48 -10.04 -14.45
C LYS A 87 -14.56 -8.55 -14.13
N VAL A 88 -15.65 -8.10 -13.52
CA VAL A 88 -15.82 -6.70 -13.10
C VAL A 88 -14.83 -6.37 -12.03
N ASP A 89 -14.70 -7.22 -11.00
CA ASP A 89 -13.74 -7.04 -9.92
C ASP A 89 -12.29 -7.02 -10.44
N SER A 90 -11.97 -7.95 -11.35
CA SER A 90 -10.66 -7.96 -11.99
C SER A 90 -10.35 -6.65 -12.71
N ARG A 91 -11.29 -6.12 -13.48
CA ARG A 91 -11.14 -4.83 -14.17
C ARG A 91 -11.04 -3.67 -13.20
N THR A 92 -11.79 -3.70 -12.11
CA THR A 92 -11.76 -2.65 -11.09
C THR A 92 -10.36 -2.53 -10.50
N ILE A 93 -9.70 -3.66 -10.19
CA ILE A 93 -8.35 -3.66 -9.61
C ILE A 93 -7.28 -3.43 -10.68
N LEU A 94 -7.29 -4.23 -11.75
CA LEU A 94 -6.17 -4.36 -12.70
C LEU A 94 -6.36 -3.58 -14.00
N ASP A 95 -7.53 -3.02 -14.24
CA ASP A 95 -7.99 -2.48 -15.53
C ASP A 95 -8.05 -3.56 -16.64
N LYS A 96 -7.99 -4.84 -16.29
CA LYS A 96 -7.98 -6.01 -17.16
C LYS A 96 -8.69 -7.19 -16.53
N ASN A 97 -9.16 -8.11 -17.37
CA ASN A 97 -9.66 -9.42 -16.94
C ASN A 97 -8.47 -10.32 -16.58
N GLY A 98 -8.75 -11.39 -15.86
CA GLY A 98 -7.81 -12.47 -15.57
C GLY A 98 -7.81 -12.92 -14.11
N ALA A 99 -8.04 -12.02 -13.15
CA ALA A 99 -8.03 -12.40 -11.74
C ALA A 99 -9.21 -13.32 -11.37
N GLU A 100 -10.30 -13.31 -12.14
CA GLU A 100 -11.43 -14.23 -11.98
C GLU A 100 -11.11 -15.69 -12.39
N THR A 101 -10.01 -15.89 -13.09
CA THR A 101 -9.57 -17.22 -13.56
C THR A 101 -8.43 -17.82 -12.74
N LEU A 102 -7.99 -17.11 -11.70
CA LEU A 102 -6.93 -17.56 -10.82
C LEU A 102 -7.38 -18.77 -9.99
N LEU A 103 -6.40 -19.58 -9.59
CA LEU A 103 -6.64 -20.85 -8.89
C LEU A 103 -6.90 -20.68 -7.37
N GLY A 104 -6.75 -19.46 -6.83
CA GLY A 104 -6.78 -19.23 -5.38
C GLY A 104 -5.48 -19.63 -4.70
N ARG A 105 -5.49 -19.72 -3.37
CA ARG A 105 -4.37 -20.16 -2.53
C ARG A 105 -3.05 -19.42 -2.80
N GLY A 106 -3.12 -18.11 -3.04
CA GLY A 106 -1.94 -17.29 -3.29
C GLY A 106 -1.60 -17.07 -4.76
N ASP A 107 -2.32 -17.70 -5.69
CA ASP A 107 -2.20 -17.40 -7.12
C ASP A 107 -2.69 -15.99 -7.39
N GLY A 108 -1.87 -15.13 -8.00
CA GLY A 108 -2.15 -13.72 -8.16
C GLY A 108 -1.67 -13.14 -9.48
N LEU A 109 -2.18 -11.96 -9.81
CA LEU A 109 -1.76 -11.15 -10.94
C LEU A 109 -1.22 -9.81 -10.43
N PHE A 110 0.02 -9.51 -10.76
CA PHE A 110 0.69 -8.28 -10.43
C PHE A 110 0.75 -7.35 -11.63
N LYS A 111 0.40 -6.09 -11.42
CA LYS A 111 0.54 -4.99 -12.36
C LYS A 111 1.62 -4.05 -11.85
N ALA A 112 2.76 -4.02 -12.52
CA ALA A 112 3.84 -3.09 -12.20
C ALA A 112 3.52 -1.67 -12.70
N PRO A 113 4.11 -0.63 -12.09
CA PRO A 113 3.99 0.75 -12.56
C PRO A 113 4.50 0.90 -14.00
N GLY A 114 3.84 1.75 -14.79
CA GLY A 114 4.29 2.08 -16.15
C GLY A 114 4.09 0.97 -17.19
N THR A 115 3.46 -0.14 -16.84
CA THR A 115 3.18 -1.23 -17.80
C THR A 115 1.72 -1.62 -17.82
N SER A 116 1.27 -2.07 -18.99
CA SER A 116 -0.02 -2.71 -19.15
C SER A 116 0.04 -4.24 -19.05
N LYS A 117 1.24 -4.83 -18.95
CA LYS A 117 1.40 -6.29 -18.83
C LYS A 117 1.12 -6.72 -17.39
N LEU A 118 0.33 -7.81 -17.25
CA LEU A 118 0.14 -8.48 -15.99
C LEU A 118 1.17 -9.61 -15.86
N GLN A 119 1.75 -9.71 -14.68
CA GLN A 119 2.68 -10.78 -14.33
C GLN A 119 1.98 -11.73 -13.35
N ARG A 120 1.94 -13.01 -13.67
CA ARG A 120 1.43 -14.00 -12.72
C ARG A 120 2.46 -14.21 -11.61
N VAL A 121 2.00 -14.19 -10.40
CA VAL A 121 2.80 -14.38 -9.19
C VAL A 121 2.12 -15.40 -8.28
N HIS A 122 2.88 -16.02 -7.40
CA HIS A 122 2.33 -16.93 -6.41
C HIS A 122 2.85 -16.55 -5.02
N ALA A 123 1.92 -16.25 -4.10
CA ALA A 123 2.23 -16.04 -2.69
C ALA A 123 2.10 -17.40 -1.96
N PRO A 124 3.13 -17.88 -1.28
CA PRO A 124 3.03 -19.13 -0.52
C PRO A 124 2.05 -18.98 0.64
N PHE A 125 1.42 -20.09 1.01
CA PHE A 125 0.62 -20.15 2.22
C PHE A 125 1.54 -20.05 3.45
N VAL A 126 1.14 -19.20 4.40
CA VAL A 126 1.80 -19.07 5.71
C VAL A 126 0.84 -19.57 6.77
N SER A 127 1.23 -20.57 7.54
CA SER A 127 0.41 -21.12 8.62
C SER A 127 0.43 -20.22 9.86
N ASP A 128 -0.57 -20.36 10.71
CA ASP A 128 -0.64 -19.61 11.97
C ASP A 128 0.58 -19.88 12.88
N ASP A 129 1.11 -21.11 12.87
CA ASP A 129 2.31 -21.46 13.61
C ASP A 129 3.56 -20.74 13.09
N GLU A 130 3.70 -20.62 11.77
CA GLU A 130 4.80 -19.87 11.14
C GLU A 130 4.66 -18.38 11.44
N LEU A 131 3.44 -17.83 11.35
CA LEU A 131 3.15 -16.46 11.68
C LEU A 131 3.49 -16.15 13.14
N ASN A 132 3.07 -17.01 14.08
CA ASN A 132 3.38 -16.87 15.48
C ASN A 132 4.89 -16.93 15.76
N LYS A 133 5.62 -17.82 15.09
CA LYS A 133 7.09 -17.86 15.20
C LYS A 133 7.73 -16.56 14.71
N LEU A 134 7.27 -16.04 13.56
CA LEU A 134 7.76 -14.77 13.01
C LEU A 134 7.48 -13.60 13.96
N VAL A 135 6.25 -13.47 14.46
CA VAL A 135 5.86 -12.41 15.41
C VAL A 135 6.70 -12.48 16.67
N ASN A 136 6.91 -13.67 17.24
CA ASN A 136 7.73 -13.86 18.43
C ASN A 136 9.21 -13.53 18.17
N TYR A 137 9.72 -13.81 16.99
CA TYR A 137 11.07 -13.40 16.59
C TYR A 137 11.20 -11.88 16.52
N LEU A 138 10.25 -11.20 15.86
CA LEU A 138 10.25 -9.74 15.74
C LEU A 138 10.13 -9.04 17.10
N ARG A 139 9.28 -9.56 17.99
CA ARG A 139 9.13 -9.02 19.37
C ARG A 139 10.40 -9.10 20.21
N LYS A 140 11.29 -10.04 19.93
CA LYS A 140 12.57 -10.18 20.62
C LYS A 140 13.63 -9.20 20.12
N GLN A 141 13.43 -8.61 18.95
CA GLN A 141 14.32 -7.58 18.43
C GLN A 141 14.12 -6.30 19.24
N LYS A 142 15.22 -5.76 19.77
CA LYS A 142 15.18 -4.42 20.39
C LYS A 142 14.95 -3.41 19.26
N CYS A 143 13.89 -2.61 19.37
CA CYS A 143 13.80 -1.39 18.57
C CYS A 143 14.99 -0.51 18.95
N VAL A 144 15.80 -0.17 17.96
CA VAL A 144 16.89 0.82 18.09
C VAL A 144 16.26 2.19 18.00
#